data_d8cc763053f266759c3e909fed942019
#
_entry.id   d8cc763053f266759c3e909fed942019
#
_cell.length_a   1.000
_cell.length_b   1.000
_cell.length_c   1.000
_cell.angle_alpha   90.00
_cell.angle_beta   90.00
_cell.angle_gamma   90.00
#
_symmetry.space_group_name_H-M   'P 1'
#
loop_
_entity.id
_entity.type
_entity.pdbx_description
1 polymer ?
#
loop_
_entity_poly.entity_id
_entity_poly.type
_entity_poly.pdbx_seq_one_letter_code
_entity_poly.pdbx_strand_id
1 'polypeptide(L)'
;MAALPLALAMTVTACNSAERSDGDRTDRTEAARSGNADNVVTKAYAFTGFTGVKVTGPDDVTIRRGDAFSISAKGPQSALDELEVDMDGDTLSIGRKREGFSFSNRGKDKIAIAITLPRLAAVRLTGSGSVDADSIDGDAVEAVLTGSGDLKIASLTGKTARLSVAGSGDIEIAGGRVDTGKYSVTGSGDIDADGLVAQTL
;
A
#
# COMPACT_ATOMS: atom_id res chain seq x y z
N MET A 1 -30.20 54.15 -11.26
CA MET A 1 -30.61 54.62 -9.95
C MET A 1 -29.80 53.85 -8.96
N ALA A 2 -28.63 54.23 -8.62
CA ALA A 2 -28.19 55.21 -7.62
C ALA A 2 -28.74 54.90 -6.22
N ALA A 3 -27.86 54.37 -5.34
CA ALA A 3 -27.47 54.98 -4.08
C ALA A 3 -26.63 54.04 -3.21
N LEU A 4 -25.37 54.34 -3.05
CA LEU A 4 -24.55 54.24 -1.84
C LEU A 4 -24.97 55.46 -0.95
N PRO A 5 -24.59 55.62 0.35
CA PRO A 5 -23.59 54.97 1.22
C PRO A 5 -24.07 54.81 2.68
N LEU A 6 -23.30 54.23 3.62
CA LEU A 6 -22.89 54.96 4.84
C LEU A 6 -21.86 54.18 5.68
N ALA A 7 -20.72 54.79 5.84
CA ALA A 7 -19.69 54.45 6.81
C ALA A 7 -20.10 54.86 8.23
N LEU A 8 -19.72 54.09 9.24
CA LEU A 8 -19.59 54.62 10.60
C LEU A 8 -18.37 54.01 11.29
N ALA A 9 -17.37 54.85 11.40
CA ALA A 9 -16.21 54.66 12.26
C ALA A 9 -16.58 55.06 13.69
N MET A 10 -16.17 54.27 14.67
CA MET A 10 -16.00 54.74 16.05
C MET A 10 -14.71 54.24 16.64
N THR A 11 -13.86 55.17 16.88
CA THR A 11 -12.65 55.19 17.69
C THR A 11 -13.00 55.21 19.18
N VAL A 12 -11.98 54.95 19.98
CA VAL A 12 -11.78 55.36 21.40
C VAL A 12 -11.57 54.13 22.29
N THR A 13 -10.60 53.98 23.16
CA THR A 13 -9.66 54.86 23.85
C THR A 13 -8.76 53.95 24.68
N ALA A 14 -7.52 54.30 24.76
CA ALA A 14 -6.53 53.71 25.67
C ALA A 14 -6.86 54.01 27.14
N CYS A 15 -6.61 53.05 27.99
CA CYS A 15 -6.25 53.32 29.38
C CYS A 15 -5.07 52.48 29.80
N ASN A 16 -4.02 53.17 30.06
CA ASN A 16 -2.75 52.77 30.61
C ASN A 16 -2.90 52.60 32.14
N SER A 17 -2.41 51.50 32.65
CA SER A 17 -1.97 51.47 34.04
C SER A 17 -0.83 50.46 34.16
N ALA A 18 0.30 51.02 34.43
CA ALA A 18 1.52 50.29 34.76
C ALA A 18 1.45 49.79 36.21
N GLU A 19 1.86 48.52 36.40
CA GLU A 19 2.56 48.15 37.61
C GLU A 19 3.55 47.01 37.30
N ARG A 20 4.77 47.27 37.74
CA ARG A 20 5.93 46.40 37.66
C ARG A 20 5.80 45.26 38.66
N SER A 21 6.16 44.07 38.32
CA SER A 21 6.88 43.18 39.22
C SER A 21 7.71 42.17 38.44
N ASP A 22 8.96 42.13 38.81
CA ASP A 22 10.03 41.26 38.45
C ASP A 22 9.65 39.75 38.44
N GLY A 23 10.21 39.01 37.50
CA GLY A 23 10.12 37.56 37.46
C GLY A 23 10.72 36.99 36.18
N ASP A 24 12.02 37.21 36.00
CA ASP A 24 12.93 36.41 35.17
C ASP A 24 12.48 34.95 35.02
N ARG A 25 12.35 34.46 33.78
CA ARG A 25 12.88 33.23 33.27
C ARG A 25 12.16 32.69 32.05
N THR A 26 12.95 32.68 31.00
CA THR A 26 12.88 31.74 29.88
C THR A 26 11.67 31.88 28.98
N ASP A 27 11.74 32.89 28.15
CA ASP A 27 11.28 32.85 26.78
C ASP A 27 12.03 31.68 26.07
N ARG A 28 11.57 30.48 26.30
CA ARG A 28 11.81 29.38 25.38
C ARG A 28 10.79 29.52 24.28
N THR A 29 11.16 30.27 23.29
CA THR A 29 10.68 30.13 21.94
C THR A 29 10.44 28.64 21.69
N GLU A 30 9.19 28.18 21.81
CA GLU A 30 8.76 27.01 21.11
C GLU A 30 8.89 27.33 19.61
N ALA A 31 10.14 27.32 19.16
CA ALA A 31 10.39 27.11 17.77
C ALA A 31 9.62 25.85 17.41
N ALA A 32 8.52 26.05 16.69
CA ALA A 32 7.80 25.00 16.04
C ALA A 32 8.82 23.99 15.53
N ARG A 33 8.87 22.85 16.19
CA ARG A 33 9.35 21.63 15.56
C ARG A 33 8.34 21.34 14.47
N SER A 34 8.50 22.04 13.36
CA SER A 34 8.09 21.54 12.07
C SER A 34 8.88 20.25 11.89
N GLY A 35 8.37 19.21 12.55
CA GLY A 35 8.77 17.86 12.20
C GLY A 35 8.54 17.79 10.71
N ASN A 36 9.55 17.41 9.97
CA ASN A 36 9.50 17.05 8.59
C ASN A 36 8.25 16.15 8.43
N ALA A 37 7.13 16.75 8.07
CA ALA A 37 5.99 16.01 7.58
C ALA A 37 6.51 15.43 6.28
N ASP A 38 6.89 14.14 6.31
CA ASP A 38 7.32 13.42 5.14
C ASP A 38 6.30 13.72 4.06
N ASN A 39 6.76 14.38 2.99
CA ASN A 39 5.91 14.84 1.92
C ASN A 39 5.32 13.61 1.23
N VAL A 40 4.12 13.22 1.65
CA VAL A 40 3.42 12.05 1.10
C VAL A 40 2.93 12.41 -0.29
N VAL A 41 3.45 11.74 -1.27
CA VAL A 41 3.18 11.96 -2.69
C VAL A 41 2.48 10.75 -3.27
N THR A 42 1.79 10.96 -4.37
CA THR A 42 1.21 9.88 -5.17
C THR A 42 1.84 9.87 -6.55
N LYS A 43 2.35 8.72 -6.97
CA LYS A 43 2.95 8.50 -8.29
C LYS A 43 2.10 7.49 -9.05
N ALA A 44 1.71 7.83 -10.28
CA ALA A 44 0.99 6.94 -11.18
C ALA A 44 1.95 6.27 -12.17
N TYR A 45 1.62 5.04 -12.58
CA TYR A 45 2.37 4.26 -13.56
C TYR A 45 1.44 3.80 -14.68
N ALA A 46 1.93 3.83 -15.92
CA ALA A 46 1.13 3.53 -17.11
C ALA A 46 1.53 2.17 -17.72
N PHE A 47 1.25 1.08 -17.02
CA PHE A 47 1.41 -0.27 -17.54
C PHE A 47 0.04 -0.91 -17.77
N THR A 48 -0.06 -1.71 -18.82
CA THR A 48 -1.30 -2.40 -19.23
C THR A 48 -0.98 -3.81 -19.74
N GLY A 49 -2.01 -4.67 -19.86
CA GLY A 49 -1.86 -5.97 -20.50
C GLY A 49 -1.32 -7.06 -19.57
N PHE A 50 -1.11 -6.78 -18.28
CA PHE A 50 -0.66 -7.80 -17.33
C PHE A 50 -1.85 -8.55 -16.71
N THR A 51 -1.61 -9.79 -16.37
CA THR A 51 -2.52 -10.67 -15.62
C THR A 51 -1.87 -11.25 -14.36
N GLY A 52 -0.58 -11.02 -14.20
CA GLY A 52 0.20 -11.39 -13.02
C GLY A 52 0.72 -10.16 -12.28
N VAL A 53 0.86 -10.26 -10.96
CA VAL A 53 1.49 -9.25 -10.11
C VAL A 53 2.52 -9.93 -9.22
N LYS A 54 3.74 -9.41 -9.24
CA LYS A 54 4.84 -9.82 -8.37
C LYS A 54 5.26 -8.65 -7.49
N VAL A 55 5.21 -8.84 -6.19
CA VAL A 55 5.61 -7.85 -5.20
C VAL A 55 6.85 -8.33 -4.46
N THR A 56 7.85 -7.48 -4.33
CA THR A 56 9.09 -7.78 -3.61
C THR A 56 9.40 -6.66 -2.64
N GLY A 57 9.34 -6.94 -1.35
CA GLY A 57 9.67 -5.96 -0.31
C GLY A 57 8.67 -5.89 0.84
N PRO A 58 8.67 -4.76 1.56
CA PRO A 58 7.83 -4.56 2.74
C PRO A 58 6.53 -3.80 2.46
N ASP A 59 6.24 -3.47 1.20
CA ASP A 59 5.17 -2.56 0.83
C ASP A 59 3.79 -3.23 0.83
N ASP A 60 2.75 -2.41 1.02
CA ASP A 60 1.37 -2.88 1.08
C ASP A 60 0.69 -2.63 -0.27
N VAL A 61 0.15 -3.69 -0.87
CA VAL A 61 -0.45 -3.67 -2.21
C VAL A 61 -1.91 -4.06 -2.14
N THR A 62 -2.78 -3.23 -2.71
CA THR A 62 -4.20 -3.52 -2.87
C THR A 62 -4.51 -3.70 -4.35
N ILE A 63 -5.08 -4.84 -4.71
CA ILE A 63 -5.42 -5.18 -6.09
C ILE A 63 -6.94 -5.27 -6.20
N ARG A 64 -7.51 -4.43 -7.06
CA ARG A 64 -8.96 -4.37 -7.28
C ARG A 64 -9.30 -4.77 -8.72
N ARG A 65 -10.41 -5.47 -8.88
CA ARG A 65 -10.94 -5.75 -10.21
C ARG A 65 -11.62 -4.50 -10.77
N GLY A 66 -11.38 -4.18 -12.05
CA GLY A 66 -12.00 -3.07 -12.74
C GLY A 66 -11.77 -3.14 -14.24
N ASP A 67 -12.49 -2.35 -15.03
CA ASP A 67 -12.46 -2.45 -16.49
C ASP A 67 -11.20 -1.86 -17.15
N ALA A 68 -10.44 -1.07 -16.42
CA ALA A 68 -9.24 -0.40 -16.90
C ALA A 68 -8.04 -0.68 -16.01
N PHE A 69 -6.83 -0.60 -16.59
CA PHE A 69 -5.59 -0.66 -15.84
C PHE A 69 -5.31 0.67 -15.15
N SER A 70 -5.02 0.62 -13.87
CA SER A 70 -4.57 1.76 -13.08
C SER A 70 -3.58 1.30 -12.03
N ILE A 71 -2.47 2.01 -11.91
CA ILE A 71 -1.45 1.72 -10.91
C ILE A 71 -1.06 3.03 -10.24
N SER A 72 -1.17 3.10 -8.94
CA SER A 72 -0.76 4.25 -8.16
C SER A 72 -0.02 3.82 -6.89
N ALA A 73 1.06 4.53 -6.56
CA ALA A 73 1.83 4.31 -5.34
C ALA A 73 1.82 5.59 -4.52
N LYS A 74 1.51 5.48 -3.24
CA LYS A 74 1.43 6.58 -2.29
C LYS A 74 2.37 6.35 -1.11
N GLY A 75 3.23 7.31 -0.85
CA GLY A 75 4.19 7.23 0.24
C GLY A 75 5.11 8.44 0.30
N PRO A 76 6.12 8.44 1.18
CA PRO A 76 7.17 9.44 1.19
C PRO A 76 7.89 9.51 -0.16
N GLN A 77 8.28 10.71 -0.59
CA GLN A 77 8.99 10.90 -1.87
C GLN A 77 10.25 10.04 -1.95
N SER A 78 11.03 9.99 -0.89
CA SER A 78 12.25 9.17 -0.81
C SER A 78 12.00 7.68 -1.06
N ALA A 79 10.92 7.15 -0.49
CA ALA A 79 10.55 5.75 -0.69
C ALA A 79 10.06 5.49 -2.13
N LEU A 80 9.31 6.44 -2.71
CA LEU A 80 8.84 6.35 -4.09
C LEU A 80 9.96 6.48 -5.13
N ASP A 81 11.06 7.15 -4.81
CA ASP A 81 12.24 7.25 -5.68
C ASP A 81 13.01 5.92 -5.75
N GLU A 82 12.90 5.10 -4.70
CA GLU A 82 13.45 3.74 -4.66
C GLU A 82 12.50 2.70 -5.28
N LEU A 83 11.22 3.03 -5.49
CA LEU A 83 10.24 2.10 -6.04
C LEU A 83 10.53 1.84 -7.52
N GLU A 84 10.68 0.57 -7.85
CA GLU A 84 10.85 0.06 -9.20
C GLU A 84 9.59 -0.69 -9.62
N VAL A 85 9.03 -0.30 -10.74
CA VAL A 85 7.83 -0.93 -11.32
C VAL A 85 8.12 -1.23 -12.77
N ASP A 86 8.13 -2.51 -13.13
CA ASP A 86 8.50 -3.00 -14.45
C ASP A 86 7.55 -4.09 -14.94
N MET A 87 7.59 -4.38 -16.24
CA MET A 87 6.87 -5.49 -16.86
C MET A 87 7.83 -6.63 -17.20
N ASP A 88 7.49 -7.84 -16.76
CA ASP A 88 8.17 -9.08 -17.12
C ASP A 88 7.13 -10.00 -17.80
N GLY A 89 7.09 -9.95 -19.11
CA GLY A 89 6.06 -10.61 -19.88
C GLY A 89 4.67 -10.06 -19.57
N ASP A 90 3.79 -10.90 -19.04
CA ASP A 90 2.44 -10.58 -18.59
C ASP A 90 2.34 -10.29 -17.08
N THR A 91 3.48 -10.14 -16.41
CA THR A 91 3.56 -9.92 -14.97
C THR A 91 4.09 -8.53 -14.66
N LEU A 92 3.33 -7.74 -13.90
CA LEU A 92 3.77 -6.50 -13.30
C LEU A 92 4.68 -6.80 -12.11
N SER A 93 5.94 -6.40 -12.18
CA SER A 93 6.92 -6.58 -11.11
C SER A 93 7.09 -5.27 -10.34
N ILE A 94 6.89 -5.34 -9.04
CA ILE A 94 7.01 -4.22 -8.12
C ILE A 94 8.05 -4.57 -7.06
N GLY A 95 9.02 -3.71 -6.90
CA GLY A 95 10.10 -3.91 -5.93
C GLY A 95 10.80 -2.62 -5.58
N ARG A 96 11.86 -2.73 -4.81
CA ARG A 96 12.73 -1.59 -4.49
C ARG A 96 14.10 -1.78 -5.11
N LYS A 97 14.67 -0.70 -5.62
CA LYS A 97 16.04 -0.65 -6.12
C LYS A 97 17.00 -1.12 -5.04
N ARG A 98 17.88 -2.02 -5.39
CA ARG A 98 18.95 -2.48 -4.52
C ARG A 98 20.16 -1.57 -4.68
N GLU A 99 20.12 -0.37 -4.15
CA GLU A 99 21.30 0.47 -4.05
C GLU A 99 21.94 0.25 -2.68
N GLY A 100 23.16 -0.35 -2.68
CA GLY A 100 24.13 -0.43 -1.58
C GLY A 100 23.61 -0.83 -0.20
N PHE A 101 24.46 -1.42 0.62
CA PHE A 101 24.18 -1.81 2.01
C PHE A 101 23.95 -0.59 2.93
N SER A 102 22.82 0.09 2.81
CA SER A 102 22.39 1.06 3.80
C SER A 102 21.40 0.41 4.75
N PHE A 103 21.85 0.08 5.95
CA PHE A 103 21.04 -0.52 7.01
C PHE A 103 20.15 0.48 7.76
N SER A 104 20.21 1.77 7.42
CA SER A 104 19.45 2.79 8.12
C SER A 104 18.14 3.08 7.39
N ASN A 105 17.02 2.76 7.98
CA ASN A 105 15.64 3.11 7.68
C ASN A 105 14.78 2.17 6.80
N ARG A 106 15.19 0.96 6.46
CA ARG A 106 14.40 0.06 5.59
C ARG A 106 13.03 -0.38 6.07
N GLY A 107 12.54 0.05 7.20
CA GLY A 107 11.26 -0.41 7.76
C GLY A 107 10.26 0.69 8.11
N LYS A 108 10.63 1.97 7.92
CA LYS A 108 9.79 3.09 8.38
C LYS A 108 8.89 3.70 7.31
N ASP A 109 9.24 3.54 6.03
CA ASP A 109 8.57 4.22 4.94
C ASP A 109 7.89 3.20 4.03
N LYS A 110 6.80 2.61 4.50
CA LYS A 110 5.94 1.75 3.67
C LYS A 110 5.25 2.58 2.59
N ILE A 111 5.16 2.00 1.41
CA ILE A 111 4.39 2.54 0.28
C ILE A 111 3.08 1.77 0.22
N ALA A 112 1.98 2.49 0.07
CA ALA A 112 0.69 1.92 -0.26
C ALA A 112 0.50 1.94 -1.78
N ILE A 113 0.35 0.78 -2.39
CA ILE A 113 0.21 0.63 -3.83
C ILE A 113 -1.19 0.14 -4.15
N ALA A 114 -1.89 0.86 -5.01
CA ALA A 114 -3.20 0.48 -5.49
C ALA A 114 -3.12 0.12 -6.98
N ILE A 115 -3.62 -1.06 -7.30
CA ILE A 115 -3.65 -1.61 -8.67
C ILE A 115 -5.10 -1.94 -9.02
N THR A 116 -5.51 -1.53 -10.20
CA THR A 116 -6.78 -1.96 -10.80
C THR A 116 -6.47 -2.62 -12.14
N LEU A 117 -7.10 -3.78 -12.40
CA LEU A 117 -6.95 -4.51 -13.65
C LEU A 117 -8.20 -5.35 -13.95
N PRO A 118 -8.46 -5.67 -15.22
CA PRO A 118 -9.64 -6.45 -15.62
C PRO A 118 -9.62 -7.89 -15.11
N ARG A 119 -8.43 -8.50 -15.02
CA ARG A 119 -8.26 -9.89 -14.61
C ARG A 119 -6.89 -10.11 -13.98
N LEU A 120 -6.88 -10.77 -12.83
CA LEU A 120 -5.69 -11.23 -12.14
C LEU A 120 -5.68 -12.77 -12.17
N ALA A 121 -4.64 -13.37 -12.71
CA ALA A 121 -4.46 -14.82 -12.77
C ALA A 121 -3.37 -15.32 -11.80
N ALA A 122 -2.38 -14.47 -11.52
CA ALA A 122 -1.28 -14.85 -10.63
C ALA A 122 -0.87 -13.71 -9.70
N VAL A 123 -0.57 -14.05 -8.45
CA VAL A 123 0.02 -13.14 -7.49
C VAL A 123 1.21 -13.79 -6.78
N ARG A 124 2.31 -13.07 -6.67
CA ARG A 124 3.51 -13.53 -5.96
C ARG A 124 4.00 -12.44 -5.03
N LEU A 125 4.12 -12.76 -3.75
CA LEU A 125 4.67 -11.87 -2.73
C LEU A 125 5.99 -12.47 -2.22
N THR A 126 7.04 -11.64 -2.21
CA THR A 126 8.33 -12.00 -1.62
C THR A 126 8.75 -10.91 -0.64
N GLY A 127 8.85 -11.24 0.63
CA GLY A 127 9.24 -10.29 1.68
C GLY A 127 8.29 -10.28 2.87
N SER A 128 8.06 -9.10 3.43
CA SER A 128 7.24 -8.88 4.64
C SER A 128 6.12 -7.85 4.43
N GLY A 129 5.80 -7.54 3.19
CA GLY A 129 4.67 -6.68 2.84
C GLY A 129 3.34 -7.43 2.92
N SER A 130 2.27 -6.76 2.55
CA SER A 130 0.94 -7.37 2.44
C SER A 130 0.35 -7.18 1.05
N VAL A 131 -0.40 -8.17 0.59
CA VAL A 131 -1.18 -8.07 -0.65
C VAL A 131 -2.63 -8.43 -0.36
N ASP A 132 -3.53 -7.54 -0.73
CA ASP A 132 -4.97 -7.70 -0.62
C ASP A 132 -5.59 -7.68 -2.02
N ALA A 133 -6.13 -8.81 -2.48
CA ALA A 133 -6.70 -8.97 -3.81
C ALA A 133 -8.20 -9.30 -3.76
N ASP A 134 -9.01 -8.57 -4.53
CA ASP A 134 -10.45 -8.84 -4.65
C ASP A 134 -10.75 -10.20 -5.25
N SER A 135 -10.03 -10.53 -6.33
CA SER A 135 -10.25 -11.78 -7.03
C SER A 135 -9.04 -12.22 -7.84
N ILE A 136 -8.84 -13.52 -7.86
CA ILE A 136 -7.93 -14.20 -8.79
C ILE A 136 -8.78 -15.15 -9.63
N ASP A 137 -8.75 -15.00 -10.95
CA ASP A 137 -9.56 -15.81 -11.85
C ASP A 137 -8.82 -16.22 -13.13
N GLY A 138 -9.03 -17.47 -13.54
CA GLY A 138 -8.41 -18.02 -14.74
C GLY A 138 -8.52 -19.55 -14.87
N ASP A 139 -8.08 -20.09 -15.99
CA ASP A 139 -7.97 -21.54 -16.14
C ASP A 139 -6.92 -22.11 -15.19
N ALA A 140 -5.79 -21.43 -15.05
CA ALA A 140 -4.75 -21.72 -14.07
C ALA A 140 -4.51 -20.47 -13.23
N VAL A 141 -4.68 -20.59 -11.92
CA VAL A 141 -4.48 -19.50 -10.98
C VAL A 141 -3.35 -19.84 -10.01
N GLU A 142 -2.56 -18.84 -9.64
CA GLU A 142 -1.40 -19.02 -8.78
C GLU A 142 -1.32 -17.96 -7.70
N ALA A 143 -1.09 -18.41 -6.46
CA ALA A 143 -0.75 -17.54 -5.35
C ALA A 143 0.48 -18.09 -4.63
N VAL A 144 1.55 -17.30 -4.59
CA VAL A 144 2.84 -17.69 -3.99
C VAL A 144 3.27 -16.65 -3.00
N LEU A 145 3.56 -17.08 -1.79
CA LEU A 145 4.12 -16.28 -0.72
C LEU A 145 5.49 -16.81 -0.31
N THR A 146 6.48 -15.94 -0.29
CA THR A 146 7.82 -16.25 0.20
C THR A 146 8.26 -15.19 1.21
N GLY A 147 8.46 -15.60 2.46
CA GLY A 147 8.86 -14.69 3.53
C GLY A 147 7.90 -14.69 4.72
N SER A 148 7.61 -13.52 5.26
CA SER A 148 6.77 -13.35 6.46
C SER A 148 5.67 -12.30 6.25
N GLY A 149 5.29 -12.07 5.02
CA GLY A 149 4.19 -11.19 4.66
C GLY A 149 2.85 -11.92 4.64
N ASP A 150 1.77 -11.21 4.31
CA ASP A 150 0.42 -11.75 4.26
C ASP A 150 -0.18 -11.57 2.86
N LEU A 151 -0.88 -12.58 2.39
CA LEU A 151 -1.60 -12.56 1.13
C LEU A 151 -3.07 -12.89 1.35
N LYS A 152 -3.95 -11.91 1.15
CA LYS A 152 -5.39 -12.05 1.29
C LYS A 152 -6.08 -12.02 -0.05
N ILE A 153 -6.95 -13.00 -0.30
CA ILE A 153 -7.70 -13.15 -1.54
C ILE A 153 -9.18 -13.31 -1.20
N ALA A 154 -10.00 -12.35 -1.61
CA ALA A 154 -11.43 -12.41 -1.30
C ALA A 154 -12.16 -13.49 -2.12
N SER A 155 -11.74 -13.72 -3.37
CA SER A 155 -12.32 -14.78 -4.21
C SER A 155 -11.27 -15.40 -5.14
N LEU A 156 -11.23 -16.74 -5.21
CA LEU A 156 -10.34 -17.47 -6.11
C LEU A 156 -11.14 -18.45 -6.96
N THR A 157 -11.09 -18.28 -8.29
CA THR A 157 -11.87 -19.11 -9.22
C THR A 157 -11.00 -19.59 -10.37
N GLY A 158 -11.04 -20.92 -10.63
CA GLY A 158 -10.25 -21.49 -11.71
C GLY A 158 -10.46 -22.98 -11.91
N LYS A 159 -9.87 -23.54 -12.98
CA LYS A 159 -9.82 -25.00 -13.14
C LYS A 159 -8.72 -25.58 -12.25
N THR A 160 -7.54 -24.95 -12.25
CA THR A 160 -6.43 -25.39 -11.41
C THR A 160 -5.94 -24.22 -10.55
N ALA A 161 -5.77 -24.45 -9.24
CA ALA A 161 -5.17 -23.52 -8.32
C ALA A 161 -3.86 -24.08 -7.77
N ARG A 162 -2.83 -23.24 -7.74
CA ARG A 162 -1.57 -23.51 -7.07
C ARG A 162 -1.34 -22.47 -5.98
N LEU A 163 -1.31 -22.92 -4.73
CA LEU A 163 -1.04 -22.11 -3.56
C LEU A 163 0.25 -22.59 -2.91
N SER A 164 1.16 -21.68 -2.63
CA SER A 164 2.45 -22.03 -2.03
C SER A 164 2.91 -20.99 -1.03
N VAL A 165 3.26 -21.44 0.16
CA VAL A 165 3.88 -20.64 1.21
C VAL A 165 5.27 -21.19 1.49
N ALA A 166 6.27 -20.30 1.50
CA ALA A 166 7.63 -20.63 1.91
C ALA A 166 8.10 -19.57 2.92
N GLY A 167 8.09 -19.91 4.21
CA GLY A 167 8.44 -19.00 5.30
C GLY A 167 7.49 -19.06 6.48
N SER A 168 7.14 -17.90 7.02
CA SER A 168 6.27 -17.77 8.19
C SER A 168 5.09 -16.83 7.96
N GLY A 169 4.80 -16.49 6.72
CA GLY A 169 3.66 -15.68 6.34
C GLY A 169 2.47 -16.54 5.94
N ASP A 170 1.29 -15.93 5.79
CA ASP A 170 0.04 -16.64 5.63
C ASP A 170 -0.69 -16.26 4.33
N ILE A 171 -1.37 -17.22 3.72
CA ILE A 171 -2.30 -17.02 2.61
C ILE A 171 -3.72 -17.27 3.13
N GLU A 172 -4.58 -16.27 3.03
CA GLU A 172 -5.99 -16.35 3.40
C GLU A 172 -6.87 -16.22 2.15
N ILE A 173 -7.80 -17.17 1.94
CA ILE A 173 -8.76 -17.18 0.84
C ILE A 173 -10.16 -17.22 1.41
N ALA A 174 -10.88 -16.11 1.31
CA ALA A 174 -12.22 -15.99 1.90
C ALA A 174 -13.29 -16.81 1.16
N GLY A 175 -13.09 -17.10 -0.14
CA GLY A 175 -14.03 -17.92 -0.88
C GLY A 175 -13.62 -18.21 -2.32
N GLY A 176 -14.44 -19.01 -3.01
CA GLY A 176 -14.23 -19.30 -4.42
C GLY A 176 -14.49 -20.74 -4.81
N ARG A 177 -14.07 -21.10 -6.03
CA ARG A 177 -14.24 -22.47 -6.56
C ARG A 177 -13.10 -22.83 -7.51
N VAL A 178 -12.58 -24.03 -7.34
CA VAL A 178 -11.59 -24.62 -8.26
C VAL A 178 -11.92 -26.09 -8.53
N ASP A 179 -11.54 -26.59 -9.69
CA ASP A 179 -11.71 -28.00 -9.98
C ASP A 179 -10.59 -28.82 -9.30
N THR A 180 -9.35 -28.32 -9.36
CA THR A 180 -8.20 -28.99 -8.74
C THR A 180 -7.35 -27.97 -7.97
N GLY A 181 -7.04 -28.26 -6.71
CA GLY A 181 -6.16 -27.47 -5.85
C GLY A 181 -4.84 -28.21 -5.59
N LYS A 182 -3.73 -27.47 -5.60
CA LYS A 182 -2.40 -27.94 -5.14
C LYS A 182 -1.88 -26.95 -4.12
N TYR A 183 -1.68 -27.42 -2.90
CA TYR A 183 -1.23 -26.61 -1.77
C TYR A 183 0.14 -27.09 -1.28
N SER A 184 1.02 -26.18 -0.97
CA SER A 184 2.35 -26.50 -0.45
C SER A 184 2.75 -25.46 0.60
N VAL A 185 3.09 -25.93 1.79
CA VAL A 185 3.61 -25.08 2.87
C VAL A 185 4.99 -25.60 3.24
N THR A 186 5.96 -24.70 3.28
CA THR A 186 7.33 -24.96 3.72
C THR A 186 7.72 -23.90 4.73
N GLY A 187 7.84 -24.26 5.99
CA GLY A 187 8.10 -23.34 7.08
C GLY A 187 7.03 -23.39 8.16
N SER A 188 6.74 -22.22 8.76
CA SER A 188 5.78 -22.08 9.89
C SER A 188 4.57 -21.23 9.53
N GLY A 189 4.39 -20.93 8.27
CA GLY A 189 3.21 -20.20 7.78
C GLY A 189 2.05 -21.12 7.47
N ASP A 190 0.90 -20.56 7.17
CA ASP A 190 -0.34 -21.29 6.92
C ASP A 190 -1.00 -20.93 5.59
N ILE A 191 -1.86 -21.81 5.10
CA ILE A 191 -2.82 -21.53 4.01
C ILE A 191 -4.22 -21.78 4.56
N ASP A 192 -4.95 -20.70 4.83
CA ASP A 192 -6.37 -20.76 5.17
C ASP A 192 -7.19 -20.61 3.89
N ALA A 193 -7.89 -21.66 3.54
CA ALA A 193 -8.75 -21.73 2.36
C ALA A 193 -10.11 -22.35 2.67
N ASP A 194 -10.61 -22.14 3.88
CA ASP A 194 -11.85 -22.74 4.38
C ASP A 194 -13.09 -22.35 3.51
N GLY A 195 -13.03 -21.15 2.89
CA GLY A 195 -14.07 -20.69 1.96
C GLY A 195 -13.94 -21.20 0.52
N LEU A 196 -12.86 -21.94 0.20
CA LEU A 196 -12.58 -22.42 -1.17
C LEU A 196 -13.17 -23.81 -1.39
N VAL A 197 -14.07 -23.93 -2.37
CA VAL A 197 -14.62 -25.23 -2.78
C VAL A 197 -13.74 -25.84 -3.86
N ALA A 198 -13.10 -26.96 -3.58
CA ALA A 198 -12.33 -27.74 -4.54
C ALA A 198 -13.02 -29.09 -4.82
N GLN A 199 -13.03 -29.52 -6.08
CA GLN A 199 -13.55 -30.85 -6.44
C GLN A 199 -12.52 -31.95 -6.19
N THR A 200 -11.25 -31.60 -6.33
CA THR A 200 -10.10 -32.50 -6.05
C THR A 200 -8.96 -31.69 -5.42
N LEU A 201 -8.36 -32.25 -4.38
CA LEU A 201 -7.18 -31.72 -3.67
C LEU A 201 -5.97 -32.59 -3.90
#